data_34f51aa389217d3837fba955237f5035
#
_entry.id   34f51aa389217d3837fba955237f5035
#
_cell.length_a   1.000
_cell.length_b   1.000
_cell.length_c   1.000
_cell.angle_alpha   90.00
_cell.angle_beta   90.00
_cell.angle_gamma   90.00
#
_symmetry.space_group_name_H-M   'P 1'
#
loop_
_entity.id
_entity.type
_entity.pdbx_description
1 polymer ?
#
loop_
_entity_poly.entity_id
_entity_poly.type
_entity_poly.pdbx_seq_one_letter_code
_entity_poly.pdbx_strand_id
1 'polypeptide(L)'
;DAQESRGLGDVYKRQQWECMALAETADEQPESELKASESIVHNAVHFDRGAGLRTNMERHTKEIKKAANYMRGKKKKNEFEQIALGAVDTFFREADEASRNINSKRFDERFDRMEQTNELVHGSYNYHNVFLDVGNGGNAVTNFEKCHNDCQVADLYQFLRKVMEKHDWNINVAYRLVDEYDRLKPLEDDDIDMLVTLLSFPEKFWKIINQYYNCLLYTSPSPRDS
;
A
#
# COMPACT_ATOMS: atom_id res chain seq x y z
N ASP A 1 3.05 21.59 -25.54
CA ASP A 1 2.10 20.83 -24.68
C ASP A 1 1.96 19.33 -25.05
N ALA A 2 1.77 18.96 -26.33
CA ALA A 2 1.65 17.56 -26.74
C ALA A 2 3.01 16.82 -26.78
N GLN A 3 4.11 17.52 -26.93
CA GLN A 3 5.46 16.99 -26.99
C GLN A 3 6.05 16.78 -25.58
N GLU A 4 5.72 17.67 -24.65
CA GLU A 4 6.04 17.52 -23.22
C GLU A 4 5.27 16.35 -22.58
N SER A 5 4.00 16.15 -22.93
CA SER A 5 3.19 15.04 -22.43
C SER A 5 3.70 13.67 -22.92
N ARG A 6 4.28 13.59 -24.12
CA ARG A 6 4.93 12.36 -24.63
C ARG A 6 6.24 12.07 -23.90
N GLY A 7 7.06 13.08 -23.64
CA GLY A 7 8.30 12.93 -22.89
C GLY A 7 8.06 12.48 -21.44
N LEU A 8 7.07 13.05 -20.77
CA LEU A 8 6.66 12.62 -19.42
C LEU A 8 6.15 11.16 -19.43
N GLY A 9 5.36 10.77 -20.43
CA GLY A 9 4.86 9.40 -20.58
C GLY A 9 5.98 8.37 -20.75
N ASP A 10 7.03 8.71 -21.48
CA ASP A 10 8.17 7.82 -21.70
C ASP A 10 9.11 7.76 -20.48
N VAL A 11 9.30 8.88 -19.78
CA VAL A 11 10.00 8.90 -18.46
C VAL A 11 9.22 8.08 -17.43
N TYR A 12 7.90 8.20 -17.37
CA TYR A 12 7.06 7.39 -16.48
C TYR A 12 7.09 5.90 -16.81
N LYS A 13 7.04 5.55 -18.10
CA LYS A 13 7.18 4.14 -18.53
C LYS A 13 8.53 3.57 -18.12
N ARG A 14 9.62 4.30 -18.36
CA ARG A 14 10.97 3.89 -17.97
C ARG A 14 11.10 3.74 -16.45
N GLN A 15 10.57 4.69 -15.68
CA GLN A 15 10.53 4.62 -14.22
C GLN A 15 9.75 3.40 -13.70
N GLN A 16 8.66 3.02 -14.35
CA GLN A 16 7.89 1.84 -13.99
C GLN A 16 8.67 0.55 -14.22
N TRP A 17 9.35 0.41 -15.36
CA TRP A 17 10.11 -0.78 -15.73
C TRP A 17 11.34 -0.98 -14.83
N GLU A 18 12.04 0.09 -14.53
CA GLU A 18 13.26 0.05 -13.74
C GLU A 18 12.98 -0.13 -12.25
N CYS A 19 11.84 0.35 -11.72
CA CYS A 19 11.40 0.05 -10.36
C CYS A 19 11.11 -1.43 -10.13
N MET A 20 10.66 -2.13 -11.16
CA MET A 20 10.38 -3.56 -11.09
C MET A 20 11.67 -4.37 -11.23
N ALA A 21 12.61 -3.92 -12.06
CA ALA A 21 13.95 -4.52 -12.20
C ALA A 21 14.78 -4.42 -10.91
N LEU A 22 14.53 -3.42 -10.06
CA LEU A 22 15.22 -3.28 -8.77
C LEU A 22 14.80 -4.30 -7.72
N ALA A 23 13.57 -4.82 -7.81
CA ALA A 23 13.15 -5.92 -6.95
C ALA A 23 13.95 -7.21 -7.24
N GLU A 24 14.50 -7.37 -8.46
CA GLU A 24 15.34 -8.51 -8.84
C GLU A 24 16.78 -8.42 -8.33
N THR A 25 17.37 -7.21 -8.29
CA THR A 25 18.80 -7.08 -7.92
C THR A 25 19.07 -7.34 -6.45
N ALA A 26 18.03 -7.47 -5.62
CA ALA A 26 18.18 -7.87 -4.23
C ALA A 26 18.64 -9.35 -4.08
N ASP A 27 18.33 -10.20 -5.05
CA ASP A 27 18.72 -11.63 -5.02
C ASP A 27 20.11 -11.93 -5.64
N GLU A 28 20.73 -10.98 -6.36
CA GLU A 28 22.02 -11.17 -7.04
C GLU A 28 23.20 -10.39 -6.42
N GLN A 29 23.07 -9.86 -5.21
CA GLN A 29 24.13 -9.08 -4.57
C GLN A 29 25.25 -9.97 -4.00
N PRO A 30 26.54 -9.57 -4.10
CA PRO A 30 27.65 -10.34 -3.53
C PRO A 30 27.53 -10.42 -2.00
N GLU A 31 27.93 -11.56 -1.40
CA GLU A 31 27.80 -11.86 0.04
C GLU A 31 28.28 -10.76 1.00
N SER A 32 29.20 -9.87 0.57
CA SER A 32 29.68 -8.75 1.37
C SER A 32 28.67 -7.60 1.49
N GLU A 33 27.82 -7.40 0.47
CA GLU A 33 26.73 -6.41 0.48
C GLU A 33 25.48 -6.97 1.16
N LEU A 34 25.23 -8.29 1.03
CA LEU A 34 24.21 -8.99 1.81
C LEU A 34 24.43 -8.80 3.31
N LYS A 35 25.66 -8.95 3.81
CA LYS A 35 25.96 -8.75 5.24
C LYS A 35 25.77 -7.32 5.72
N ALA A 36 26.00 -6.33 4.85
CA ALA A 36 25.69 -4.94 5.16
C ALA A 36 24.18 -4.66 5.15
N SER A 37 23.44 -5.26 4.21
CA SER A 37 21.98 -5.18 4.14
C SER A 37 21.32 -5.97 5.28
N GLU A 38 21.83 -7.15 5.63
CA GLU A 38 21.40 -7.93 6.80
C GLU A 38 21.59 -7.15 8.10
N SER A 39 22.69 -6.39 8.25
CA SER A 39 22.91 -5.52 9.41
C SER A 39 21.91 -4.35 9.47
N ILE A 40 21.56 -3.77 8.33
CA ILE A 40 20.56 -2.71 8.23
C ILE A 40 19.17 -3.29 8.48
N VAL A 41 18.86 -4.45 7.91
CA VAL A 41 17.60 -5.19 8.09
C VAL A 41 17.48 -5.70 9.54
N HIS A 42 18.55 -6.21 10.13
CA HIS A 42 18.53 -6.67 11.54
C HIS A 42 18.29 -5.51 12.53
N ASN A 43 18.79 -4.33 12.23
CA ASN A 43 18.49 -3.11 13.00
C ASN A 43 17.09 -2.53 12.68
N ALA A 44 16.57 -2.73 11.47
CA ALA A 44 15.20 -2.31 11.09
C ALA A 44 14.12 -3.24 11.69
N VAL A 45 14.42 -4.52 11.90
CA VAL A 45 13.51 -5.51 12.54
C VAL A 45 13.19 -5.16 14.01
N HIS A 46 13.92 -4.25 14.63
CA HIS A 46 13.55 -3.67 15.93
C HIS A 46 12.63 -2.44 15.84
N PHE A 47 12.40 -1.91 14.65
CA PHE A 47 11.43 -0.84 14.43
C PHE A 47 10.06 -1.45 14.20
N ASP A 48 9.19 -1.19 15.15
CA ASP A 48 7.76 -1.38 15.19
C ASP A 48 7.30 -2.49 14.20
N ARG A 49 6.95 -3.64 14.72
CA ARG A 49 6.26 -4.66 13.92
C ARG A 49 4.99 -4.01 13.40
N GLY A 50 5.15 -3.27 12.30
CA GLY A 50 4.07 -2.58 11.63
C GLY A 50 2.94 -3.59 11.52
N ALA A 51 1.77 -3.22 11.96
CA ALA A 51 0.64 -4.14 11.93
C ALA A 51 0.52 -4.65 10.49
N GLY A 52 0.77 -5.93 10.27
CA GLY A 52 0.77 -6.55 8.95
C GLY A 52 -0.56 -6.35 8.21
N LEU A 53 -0.63 -6.77 6.97
CA LEU A 53 -1.79 -6.57 6.08
C LEU A 53 -3.13 -6.88 6.77
N ARG A 54 -3.22 -8.04 7.43
CA ARG A 54 -4.45 -8.48 8.14
C ARG A 54 -4.89 -7.46 9.20
N THR A 55 -3.98 -7.11 10.09
CA THR A 55 -4.27 -6.20 11.21
C THR A 55 -4.59 -4.79 10.73
N ASN A 56 -3.88 -4.30 9.71
CA ASN A 56 -4.14 -2.99 9.14
C ASN A 56 -5.53 -2.91 8.50
N MET A 57 -5.90 -3.91 7.72
CA MET A 57 -7.20 -3.93 7.05
C MET A 57 -8.36 -3.99 8.04
N GLU A 58 -8.25 -4.81 9.10
CA GLU A 58 -9.23 -4.80 10.19
C GLU A 58 -9.32 -3.45 10.91
N ARG A 59 -8.18 -2.85 11.21
CA ARG A 59 -8.11 -1.55 11.88
C ARG A 59 -8.78 -0.47 11.04
N HIS A 60 -8.45 -0.39 9.75
CA HIS A 60 -9.03 0.59 8.83
C HIS A 60 -10.55 0.39 8.66
N THR A 61 -11.02 -0.84 8.60
CA THR A 61 -12.47 -1.17 8.57
C THR A 61 -13.17 -0.67 9.83
N LYS A 62 -12.58 -0.92 11.00
CA LYS A 62 -13.10 -0.42 12.30
C LYS A 62 -13.11 1.11 12.36
N GLU A 63 -12.11 1.77 11.79
CA GLU A 63 -12.01 3.24 11.71
C GLU A 63 -13.12 3.82 10.83
N ILE A 64 -13.41 3.24 9.66
CA ILE A 64 -14.57 3.64 8.83
C ILE A 64 -15.85 3.55 9.64
N LYS A 65 -16.08 2.44 10.34
CA LYS A 65 -17.27 2.24 11.18
C LYS A 65 -17.40 3.27 12.30
N LYS A 66 -16.29 3.56 12.98
CA LYS A 66 -16.25 4.57 14.06
C LYS A 66 -16.60 5.96 13.53
N ALA A 67 -15.97 6.36 12.43
CA ALA A 67 -16.23 7.67 11.82
C ALA A 67 -17.68 7.78 11.31
N ALA A 68 -18.23 6.73 10.69
CA ALA A 68 -19.62 6.68 10.28
C ALA A 68 -20.59 6.85 11.45
N ASN A 69 -20.36 6.12 12.55
CA ASN A 69 -21.20 6.22 13.74
C ASN A 69 -21.13 7.62 14.37
N TYR A 70 -19.94 8.22 14.41
CA TYR A 70 -19.77 9.60 14.87
C TYR A 70 -20.59 10.58 14.03
N MET A 71 -20.45 10.54 12.71
CA MET A 71 -21.22 11.41 11.80
C MET A 71 -22.73 11.20 11.92
N ARG A 72 -23.19 9.94 12.06
CA ARG A 72 -24.62 9.62 12.25
C ARG A 72 -25.17 10.22 13.53
N GLY A 73 -24.39 10.23 14.63
CA GLY A 73 -24.78 10.76 15.92
C GLY A 73 -24.90 12.28 15.98
N LYS A 74 -24.32 13.03 15.04
CA LYS A 74 -24.38 14.49 15.04
C LYS A 74 -25.81 14.99 14.71
N LYS A 75 -26.31 15.93 15.52
CA LYS A 75 -27.61 16.58 15.28
C LYS A 75 -27.62 17.40 13.99
N LYS A 76 -26.53 18.15 13.75
CA LYS A 76 -26.34 18.96 12.54
C LYS A 76 -25.11 18.45 11.79
N LYS A 77 -25.30 18.08 10.52
CA LYS A 77 -24.27 17.56 9.64
C LYS A 77 -23.88 18.63 8.64
N ASN A 78 -22.58 18.77 8.38
CA ASN A 78 -22.09 19.60 7.29
C ASN A 78 -22.21 18.86 5.94
N GLU A 79 -21.89 19.56 4.86
CA GLU A 79 -21.99 19.04 3.49
C GLU A 79 -21.13 17.78 3.28
N PHE A 80 -19.88 17.79 3.75
CA PHE A 80 -18.99 16.63 3.67
C PHE A 80 -19.59 15.40 4.37
N GLU A 81 -20.11 15.58 5.59
CA GLU A 81 -20.73 14.48 6.36
C GLU A 81 -21.97 13.91 5.68
N GLN A 82 -22.75 14.76 5.01
CA GLN A 82 -23.93 14.31 4.25
C GLN A 82 -23.50 13.46 3.04
N ILE A 83 -22.52 13.92 2.27
CA ILE A 83 -21.98 13.21 1.12
C ILE A 83 -21.33 11.89 1.58
N ALA A 84 -20.49 11.94 2.61
CA ALA A 84 -19.81 10.77 3.15
C ALA A 84 -20.79 9.70 3.65
N LEU A 85 -21.85 10.11 4.37
CA LEU A 85 -22.88 9.19 4.84
C LEU A 85 -23.71 8.57 3.71
N GLY A 86 -23.87 9.24 2.57
CA GLY A 86 -24.51 8.68 1.38
C GLY A 86 -23.76 7.51 0.77
N ALA A 87 -22.43 7.46 0.95
CA ALA A 87 -21.56 6.45 0.37
C ALA A 87 -21.03 5.41 1.39
N VAL A 88 -21.07 5.74 2.69
CA VAL A 88 -20.35 4.97 3.72
C VAL A 88 -20.81 3.52 3.85
N ASP A 89 -22.07 3.21 3.64
CA ASP A 89 -22.56 1.84 3.77
C ASP A 89 -22.04 0.93 2.66
N THR A 90 -21.87 1.47 1.44
CA THR A 90 -21.25 0.74 0.32
C THR A 90 -19.77 0.49 0.61
N PHE A 91 -19.01 1.52 0.91
CA PHE A 91 -17.58 1.39 1.17
C PHE A 91 -17.25 0.60 2.45
N PHE A 92 -18.10 0.69 3.48
CA PHE A 92 -17.94 -0.15 4.67
C PHE A 92 -18.16 -1.63 4.33
N ARG A 93 -19.14 -1.96 3.51
CA ARG A 93 -19.37 -3.36 3.08
C ARG A 93 -18.18 -3.89 2.29
N GLU A 94 -17.63 -3.11 1.35
CA GLU A 94 -16.42 -3.47 0.59
C GLU A 94 -15.21 -3.66 1.51
N ALA A 95 -15.00 -2.75 2.46
CA ALA A 95 -13.92 -2.86 3.43
C ALA A 95 -14.07 -4.08 4.35
N ASP A 96 -15.28 -4.36 4.82
CA ASP A 96 -15.57 -5.51 5.68
C ASP A 96 -15.42 -6.84 4.92
N GLU A 97 -15.82 -6.88 3.66
CA GLU A 97 -15.64 -8.05 2.80
C GLU A 97 -14.15 -8.31 2.52
N ALA A 98 -13.39 -7.30 2.11
CA ALA A 98 -11.96 -7.41 1.90
C ALA A 98 -11.22 -7.83 3.19
N SER A 99 -11.60 -7.23 4.33
CA SER A 99 -11.03 -7.56 5.64
C SER A 99 -11.33 -9.01 6.06
N ARG A 100 -12.54 -9.49 5.83
CA ARG A 100 -12.89 -10.90 6.09
C ARG A 100 -12.16 -11.86 5.15
N ASN A 101 -12.02 -11.48 3.88
CA ASN A 101 -11.34 -12.29 2.89
C ASN A 101 -9.86 -12.47 3.23
N ILE A 102 -9.12 -11.40 3.49
CA ILE A 102 -7.69 -11.48 3.85
C ILE A 102 -7.45 -12.26 5.16
N ASN A 103 -8.40 -12.27 6.07
CA ASN A 103 -8.36 -13.00 7.33
C ASN A 103 -8.95 -14.43 7.24
N SER A 104 -9.36 -14.85 6.06
CA SER A 104 -9.87 -16.20 5.85
C SER A 104 -8.75 -17.24 5.83
N LYS A 105 -9.10 -18.51 6.12
CA LYS A 105 -8.16 -19.65 6.07
C LYS A 105 -7.53 -19.83 4.68
N ARG A 106 -8.11 -19.28 3.64
CA ARG A 106 -7.57 -19.34 2.28
C ARG A 106 -6.15 -18.79 2.18
N PHE A 107 -5.83 -17.76 2.97
CA PHE A 107 -4.51 -17.14 2.96
C PHE A 107 -3.59 -17.62 4.10
N ASP A 108 -4.01 -18.56 4.94
CA ASP A 108 -3.17 -19.00 6.05
C ASP A 108 -1.86 -19.60 5.55
N GLU A 109 -1.89 -20.49 4.54
CA GLU A 109 -0.70 -21.08 3.95
C GLU A 109 0.24 -20.05 3.32
N ARG A 110 -0.32 -19.00 2.71
CA ARG A 110 0.49 -17.90 2.15
C ARG A 110 1.19 -17.10 3.24
N PHE A 111 0.51 -16.80 4.34
CA PHE A 111 1.12 -16.11 5.46
C PHE A 111 2.12 -16.99 6.21
N ASP A 112 1.84 -18.29 6.39
CA ASP A 112 2.77 -19.25 6.97
C ASP A 112 4.06 -19.33 6.12
N ARG A 113 3.94 -19.35 4.80
CA ARG A 113 5.06 -19.34 3.87
C ARG A 113 5.88 -18.05 4.00
N MET A 114 5.23 -16.90 4.10
CA MET A 114 5.86 -15.60 4.34
C MET A 114 6.68 -15.60 5.65
N GLU A 115 6.13 -16.16 6.74
CA GLU A 115 6.83 -16.25 8.02
C GLU A 115 8.05 -17.17 7.94
N GLN A 116 7.92 -18.33 7.26
CA GLN A 116 9.00 -19.29 7.08
C GLN A 116 10.16 -18.75 6.25
N THR A 117 9.86 -17.95 5.23
CA THR A 117 10.86 -17.36 4.33
C THR A 117 11.34 -15.99 4.81
N ASN A 118 10.75 -15.44 5.88
CA ASN A 118 11.02 -14.09 6.38
C ASN A 118 10.89 -13.02 5.29
N GLU A 119 9.85 -13.11 4.46
CA GLU A 119 9.61 -12.10 3.42
C GLU A 119 9.59 -10.70 4.03
N LEU A 120 10.29 -9.77 3.37
CA LEU A 120 10.34 -8.37 3.74
C LEU A 120 9.64 -7.53 2.69
N VAL A 121 8.92 -6.53 3.18
CA VAL A 121 8.34 -5.47 2.35
C VAL A 121 8.98 -4.14 2.71
N HIS A 122 9.10 -3.27 1.72
CA HIS A 122 9.50 -1.89 1.92
C HIS A 122 8.47 -1.10 2.75
N GLY A 123 7.19 -1.48 2.66
CA GLY A 123 6.07 -0.90 3.42
C GLY A 123 5.68 0.52 2.99
N SER A 124 6.42 1.11 2.05
CA SER A 124 6.13 2.43 1.44
C SER A 124 6.62 2.48 -0.02
N TYR A 125 6.53 1.35 -0.73
CA TYR A 125 7.04 1.22 -2.10
C TYR A 125 6.17 2.01 -3.07
N ASN A 126 6.70 3.11 -3.56
CA ASN A 126 6.03 3.99 -4.52
C ASN A 126 7.07 4.84 -5.27
N TYR A 127 6.66 5.45 -6.38
CA TYR A 127 7.55 6.22 -7.26
C TYR A 127 8.27 7.42 -6.61
N HIS A 128 7.89 7.85 -5.42
CA HIS A 128 8.62 8.90 -4.69
C HIS A 128 9.86 8.36 -3.97
N ASN A 129 9.89 7.06 -3.68
CA ASN A 129 10.96 6.41 -2.95
C ASN A 129 11.92 5.65 -3.87
N VAL A 130 11.70 5.72 -5.18
CA VAL A 130 12.53 5.07 -6.20
C VAL A 130 13.18 6.12 -7.09
N PHE A 131 14.49 6.06 -7.17
CA PHE A 131 15.33 6.95 -7.96
C PHE A 131 15.98 6.15 -9.06
N LEU A 132 15.87 6.65 -10.28
CA LEU A 132 16.41 6.03 -11.46
C LEU A 132 17.67 6.77 -11.92
N ASP A 133 18.59 6.02 -12.49
CA ASP A 133 19.81 6.57 -13.09
C ASP A 133 20.67 7.38 -12.09
N VAL A 134 20.79 6.87 -10.86
CA VAL A 134 21.60 7.50 -9.81
C VAL A 134 23.07 7.20 -10.05
N GLY A 135 23.83 8.22 -10.37
CA GLY A 135 25.27 8.09 -10.62
C GLY A 135 25.60 7.27 -11.88
N ASN A 136 26.30 6.17 -11.77
CA ASN A 136 26.77 5.37 -12.90
C ASN A 136 25.67 4.50 -13.59
N GLY A 137 24.43 4.95 -13.65
CA GLY A 137 23.32 4.23 -14.29
C GLY A 137 22.64 3.22 -13.37
N GLY A 138 22.89 3.28 -12.08
CA GLY A 138 22.20 2.44 -11.08
C GLY A 138 20.88 3.07 -10.63
N ASN A 139 20.02 2.22 -10.07
CA ASN A 139 18.78 2.65 -9.45
C ASN A 139 18.92 2.61 -7.92
N ALA A 140 18.13 3.40 -7.19
CA ALA A 140 18.15 3.41 -5.75
C ALA A 140 16.74 3.46 -5.17
N VAL A 141 16.53 2.76 -4.07
CA VAL A 141 15.31 2.82 -3.27
C VAL A 141 15.67 3.43 -1.91
N THR A 142 14.80 4.28 -1.37
CA THR A 142 15.02 5.00 -0.12
C THR A 142 13.80 4.92 0.78
N ASN A 143 13.94 5.38 2.04
CA ASN A 143 12.85 5.49 2.99
C ASN A 143 12.33 4.14 3.50
N PHE A 144 13.24 3.32 4.00
CA PHE A 144 12.94 2.00 4.58
C PHE A 144 12.38 2.04 6.01
N GLU A 145 11.97 3.19 6.51
CA GLU A 145 11.45 3.35 7.88
C GLU A 145 10.22 2.47 8.18
N LYS A 146 9.51 2.05 7.12
CA LYS A 146 8.33 1.18 7.21
C LYS A 146 8.59 -0.26 6.81
N CYS A 147 9.86 -0.62 6.63
CA CYS A 147 10.23 -1.98 6.29
C CYS A 147 9.83 -2.95 7.42
N HIS A 148 9.15 -4.02 7.07
CA HIS A 148 8.69 -5.04 8.02
C HIS A 148 8.43 -6.37 7.31
N ASN A 149 8.23 -7.43 8.10
CA ASN A 149 7.85 -8.73 7.54
C ASN A 149 6.38 -8.71 7.10
N ASP A 150 6.15 -8.95 5.81
CA ASP A 150 4.81 -9.17 5.24
C ASP A 150 4.92 -9.82 3.86
N CYS A 151 3.79 -10.20 3.26
CA CYS A 151 3.76 -10.74 1.91
C CYS A 151 4.19 -9.67 0.90
N GLN A 152 5.18 -9.97 0.06
CA GLN A 152 5.77 -8.99 -0.88
C GLN A 152 4.76 -8.43 -1.88
N VAL A 153 3.65 -9.12 -2.14
CA VAL A 153 2.53 -8.60 -2.93
C VAL A 153 1.95 -7.30 -2.36
N ALA A 154 2.20 -6.98 -1.08
CA ALA A 154 1.81 -5.72 -0.46
C ALA A 154 2.52 -4.51 -1.09
N ASP A 155 3.80 -4.64 -1.43
CA ASP A 155 4.53 -3.58 -2.12
C ASP A 155 4.06 -3.44 -3.57
N LEU A 156 3.82 -4.55 -4.29
CA LEU A 156 3.20 -4.52 -5.62
C LEU A 156 1.84 -3.82 -5.58
N TYR A 157 0.99 -4.15 -4.61
CA TYR A 157 -0.30 -3.46 -4.41
C TYR A 157 -0.12 -1.96 -4.20
N GLN A 158 0.79 -1.55 -3.32
CA GLN A 158 1.02 -0.13 -3.03
C GLN A 158 1.47 0.63 -4.27
N PHE A 159 2.40 0.05 -5.02
CA PHE A 159 2.93 0.64 -6.25
C PHE A 159 1.84 0.72 -7.33
N LEU A 160 1.18 -0.41 -7.60
CA LEU A 160 0.13 -0.52 -8.61
C LEU A 160 -0.98 0.51 -8.34
N ARG A 161 -1.50 0.57 -7.12
CA ARG A 161 -2.54 1.52 -6.74
C ARG A 161 -2.10 2.97 -6.97
N LYS A 162 -0.88 3.32 -6.61
CA LYS A 162 -0.33 4.67 -6.80
C LYS A 162 -0.17 5.05 -8.26
N VAL A 163 0.23 4.10 -9.09
CA VAL A 163 0.30 4.30 -10.54
C VAL A 163 -1.09 4.43 -11.14
N MET A 164 -2.02 3.56 -10.77
CA MET A 164 -3.40 3.58 -11.27
C MET A 164 -4.13 4.88 -10.92
N GLU A 165 -3.91 5.45 -9.72
CA GLU A 165 -4.43 6.79 -9.34
C GLU A 165 -3.94 7.90 -10.29
N LYS A 166 -2.77 7.74 -10.90
CA LYS A 166 -2.19 8.72 -11.85
C LYS A 166 -2.63 8.50 -13.31
N HIS A 167 -3.09 7.32 -13.63
CA HIS A 167 -3.47 6.90 -14.98
C HIS A 167 -4.98 6.64 -15.12
N ASP A 168 -5.79 7.35 -14.33
CA ASP A 168 -7.26 7.28 -14.38
C ASP A 168 -7.81 5.83 -14.34
N TRP A 169 -7.14 4.97 -13.57
CA TRP A 169 -7.47 3.55 -13.43
C TRP A 169 -7.52 2.78 -14.77
N ASN A 170 -6.64 3.13 -15.70
CA ASN A 170 -6.53 2.44 -16.97
C ASN A 170 -6.05 0.99 -16.78
N ILE A 171 -6.94 0.04 -17.00
CA ILE A 171 -6.70 -1.38 -16.77
C ILE A 171 -5.54 -1.95 -17.58
N ASN A 172 -5.24 -1.41 -18.77
CA ASN A 172 -4.10 -1.87 -19.56
C ASN A 172 -2.76 -1.51 -18.91
N VAL A 173 -2.71 -0.42 -18.13
CA VAL A 173 -1.53 -0.08 -17.32
C VAL A 173 -1.37 -1.08 -16.19
N ALA A 174 -2.46 -1.47 -15.53
CA ALA A 174 -2.42 -2.48 -14.47
C ALA A 174 -1.90 -3.82 -14.98
N TYR A 175 -2.47 -4.35 -16.07
CA TYR A 175 -2.03 -5.63 -16.64
C TYR A 175 -0.55 -5.60 -16.98
N ARG A 176 -0.07 -4.55 -17.65
CA ARG A 176 1.35 -4.45 -18.01
C ARG A 176 2.27 -4.42 -16.79
N LEU A 177 1.87 -3.77 -15.72
CA LEU A 177 2.66 -3.74 -14.47
C LEU A 177 2.70 -5.12 -13.81
N VAL A 178 1.55 -5.78 -13.72
CA VAL A 178 1.46 -7.11 -13.12
C VAL A 178 2.20 -8.14 -13.98
N ASP A 179 2.05 -8.10 -15.30
CA ASP A 179 2.77 -9.00 -16.23
C ASP A 179 4.29 -8.86 -16.10
N GLU A 180 4.80 -7.61 -15.97
CA GLU A 180 6.24 -7.41 -15.79
C GLU A 180 6.73 -7.85 -14.41
N TYR A 181 5.96 -7.60 -13.38
CA TYR A 181 6.30 -8.12 -12.06
C TYR A 181 6.35 -9.65 -12.09
N ASP A 182 5.33 -10.30 -12.66
CA ASP A 182 5.23 -11.74 -12.77
C ASP A 182 6.38 -12.34 -13.58
N ARG A 183 6.82 -11.65 -14.65
CA ARG A 183 7.99 -12.07 -15.47
C ARG A 183 9.29 -12.11 -14.67
N LEU A 184 9.43 -11.17 -13.71
CA LEU A 184 10.64 -11.03 -12.89
C LEU A 184 10.55 -11.91 -11.64
N LYS A 185 9.39 -11.87 -11.00
CA LYS A 185 9.06 -12.66 -9.82
C LYS A 185 7.71 -13.32 -10.02
N PRO A 186 7.68 -14.60 -10.37
CA PRO A 186 6.44 -15.32 -10.61
C PRO A 186 5.47 -15.21 -9.44
N LEU A 187 4.23 -14.78 -9.74
CA LEU A 187 3.13 -14.70 -8.80
C LEU A 187 2.42 -16.06 -8.74
N GLU A 188 2.20 -16.55 -7.56
CA GLU A 188 1.36 -17.72 -7.35
C GLU A 188 -0.13 -17.32 -7.33
N ASP A 189 -1.02 -18.28 -7.48
CA ASP A 189 -2.48 -18.02 -7.51
C ASP A 189 -2.96 -17.30 -6.25
N ASP A 190 -2.39 -17.61 -5.09
CA ASP A 190 -2.72 -16.96 -3.84
C ASP A 190 -2.16 -15.51 -3.72
N ASP A 191 -1.04 -15.19 -4.38
CA ASP A 191 -0.55 -13.81 -4.50
C ASP A 191 -1.49 -12.96 -5.36
N ILE A 192 -1.98 -13.52 -6.48
CA ILE A 192 -2.95 -12.85 -7.36
C ILE A 192 -4.26 -12.61 -6.61
N ASP A 193 -4.77 -13.63 -5.92
CA ASP A 193 -5.99 -13.52 -5.12
C ASP A 193 -5.85 -12.51 -3.97
N MET A 194 -4.68 -12.45 -3.35
CA MET A 194 -4.36 -11.46 -2.33
C MET A 194 -4.31 -10.06 -2.93
N LEU A 195 -3.66 -9.87 -4.09
CA LEU A 195 -3.63 -8.59 -4.79
C LEU A 195 -5.03 -8.08 -5.12
N VAL A 196 -5.91 -8.95 -5.63
CA VAL A 196 -7.32 -8.62 -5.90
C VAL A 196 -8.05 -8.22 -4.62
N THR A 197 -7.83 -8.96 -3.53
CA THR A 197 -8.41 -8.64 -2.21
C THR A 197 -7.95 -7.28 -1.70
N LEU A 198 -6.65 -6.97 -1.84
CA LEU A 198 -6.10 -5.67 -1.45
C LEU A 198 -6.65 -4.52 -2.30
N LEU A 199 -6.79 -4.73 -3.61
CA LEU A 199 -7.35 -3.72 -4.54
C LEU A 199 -8.85 -3.49 -4.33
N SER A 200 -9.59 -4.47 -3.80
CA SER A 200 -11.00 -4.32 -3.47
C SER A 200 -11.24 -3.49 -2.20
N PHE A 201 -10.22 -3.29 -1.37
CA PHE A 201 -10.34 -2.45 -0.19
C PHE A 201 -10.43 -0.96 -0.55
N PRO A 202 -11.42 -0.20 -0.05
CA PRO A 202 -11.64 1.20 -0.42
C PRO A 202 -10.67 2.16 0.31
N GLU A 203 -9.37 2.00 0.09
CA GLU A 203 -8.27 2.70 0.75
C GLU A 203 -8.41 4.23 0.68
N LYS A 204 -8.84 4.76 -0.48
CA LYS A 204 -9.01 6.21 -0.67
C LYS A 204 -10.13 6.75 0.20
N PHE A 205 -11.25 6.04 0.26
CA PHE A 205 -12.37 6.41 1.11
C PHE A 205 -11.98 6.38 2.59
N TRP A 206 -11.34 5.29 3.03
CA TRP A 206 -10.82 5.21 4.39
C TRP A 206 -9.92 6.40 4.74
N LYS A 207 -8.94 6.74 3.88
CA LYS A 207 -8.01 7.87 4.12
C LYS A 207 -8.74 9.19 4.31
N ILE A 208 -9.69 9.48 3.42
CA ILE A 208 -10.47 10.73 3.48
C ILE A 208 -11.30 10.79 4.77
N ILE A 209 -12.01 9.72 5.10
CA ILE A 209 -12.85 9.64 6.30
C ILE A 209 -12.00 9.72 7.58
N ASN A 210 -10.90 9.00 7.62
CA ASN A 210 -10.01 8.98 8.78
C ASN A 210 -9.32 10.32 9.02
N GLN A 211 -8.88 10.97 7.95
CA GLN A 211 -8.31 12.32 8.03
C GLN A 211 -9.32 13.31 8.57
N TYR A 212 -10.56 13.32 8.06
CA TYR A 212 -11.63 14.17 8.53
C TYR A 212 -11.93 13.92 10.01
N TYR A 213 -12.08 12.67 10.42
CA TYR A 213 -12.38 12.28 11.79
C TYR A 213 -11.28 12.69 12.77
N ASN A 214 -10.00 12.46 12.40
CA ASN A 214 -8.88 12.85 13.25
C ASN A 214 -8.71 14.35 13.37
N CYS A 215 -8.89 15.13 12.30
CA CYS A 215 -8.89 16.60 12.37
C CYS A 215 -9.92 17.12 13.38
N LEU A 216 -11.11 16.54 13.43
CA LEU A 216 -12.15 16.94 14.39
C LEU A 216 -11.77 16.64 15.84
N LEU A 217 -11.09 15.55 16.11
CA LEU A 217 -10.62 15.20 17.46
C LEU A 217 -9.58 16.19 17.99
N TYR A 218 -8.69 16.69 17.10
CA TYR A 218 -7.66 17.66 17.47
C TYR A 218 -8.19 19.10 17.59
N THR A 219 -9.32 19.43 16.96
CA THR A 219 -9.91 20.78 16.99
C THR A 219 -11.00 20.93 18.05
N SER A 220 -11.40 19.86 18.72
CA SER A 220 -12.33 19.94 19.84
C SER A 220 -11.63 20.49 21.09
N PRO A 221 -12.17 21.52 21.77
CA PRO A 221 -11.57 22.04 23.01
C PRO A 221 -11.44 20.91 24.04
N SER A 222 -10.29 20.87 24.71
CA SER A 222 -10.08 19.92 25.81
C SER A 222 -11.14 20.17 26.91
N PRO A 223 -11.71 19.11 27.53
CA PRO A 223 -12.61 19.26 28.67
C PRO A 223 -11.97 19.96 29.88
N ARG A 224 -10.70 20.35 29.81
CA ARG A 224 -9.96 21.07 30.87
C ARG A 224 -10.02 22.61 30.73
N ASP A 225 -10.58 23.12 29.64
CA ASP A 225 -10.68 24.58 29.37
C ASP A 225 -12.08 25.14 29.62
N SER A 226 -12.91 24.43 30.39
CA SER A 226 -14.24 24.89 30.86
C SER A 226 -14.30 24.96 32.37
#